data_3f1594ff57cc181ebd3e5d17f46043b9
#
_entry.id   3f1594ff57cc181ebd3e5d17f46043b9
#
_cell.length_a   1.000
_cell.length_b   1.000
_cell.length_c   1.000
_cell.angle_alpha   90.00
_cell.angle_beta   90.00
_cell.angle_gamma   90.00
#
_symmetry.space_group_name_H-M   'P 1'
#
loop_
_entity.id
_entity.type
_entity.pdbx_description
1 polymer ?
#
loop_
_entity_poly.entity_id
_entity_poly.type
_entity_poly.pdbx_seq_one_letter_code
_entity_poly.pdbx_strand_id
1 'polypeptide(L)' 'MTLQLTCACGWETTGDEDEVVAATIEHGLTLHNMAVTREQALSMAQPSKD' A
#
# COMPACT_ATOMS: atom_id res chain seq x y z
N MET A 1 7.06 -6.11 11.73
CA MET A 1 7.86 -5.34 10.79
C MET A 1 6.99 -4.28 10.15
N THR A 2 7.44 -3.04 10.17
CA THR A 2 6.66 -1.95 9.65
C THR A 2 7.02 -1.67 8.19
N LEU A 3 6.01 -1.49 7.37
CA LEU A 3 6.19 -1.17 5.96
C LEU A 3 5.62 0.19 5.64
N GLN A 4 6.13 0.78 4.59
CA GLN A 4 5.66 2.06 4.10
C GLN A 4 5.39 1.94 2.61
N LEU A 5 4.29 2.53 2.16
CA LEU A 5 3.93 2.51 0.75
C LEU A 5 3.44 3.88 0.33
N THR A 6 3.96 4.37 -0.78
CA THR A 6 3.60 5.68 -1.31
C THR A 6 3.01 5.53 -2.70
N CYS A 7 1.89 6.17 -2.93
CA CYS A 7 1.25 6.16 -4.24
C CYS A 7 1.71 7.39 -5.04
N ALA A 8 1.71 7.26 -6.36
CA ALA A 8 2.10 8.35 -7.24
C ALA A 8 1.22 9.59 -7.09
N CYS A 9 0.00 9.41 -6.59
CA CYS A 9 -0.93 10.53 -6.37
C CYS A 9 -0.64 11.31 -5.08
N GLY A 10 0.39 10.90 -4.31
CA GLY A 10 0.76 11.58 -3.08
C GLY A 10 0.22 10.91 -1.82
N TRP A 11 -0.62 9.90 -1.96
CA TRP A 11 -1.13 9.14 -0.82
C TRP A 11 -0.06 8.21 -0.28
N GLU A 12 -0.02 8.03 1.02
CA GLU A 12 0.93 7.09 1.61
C GLU A 12 0.32 6.43 2.84
N THR A 13 0.83 5.27 3.17
CA THR A 13 0.37 4.51 4.33
C THR A 13 1.55 3.80 4.97
N THR A 14 1.45 3.58 6.27
CA THR A 14 2.48 2.91 7.06
C THR A 14 1.81 1.97 8.03
N GLY A 15 2.40 0.83 8.27
CA GLY A 15 1.86 -0.15 9.21
C GLY A 15 2.41 -1.53 8.94
N ASP A 16 1.75 -2.54 9.52
CA ASP A 16 2.12 -3.92 9.28
C ASP A 16 1.81 -4.31 7.85
N GLU A 17 2.38 -5.42 7.42
CA GLU A 17 2.18 -5.91 6.06
C GLU A 17 0.71 -6.01 5.70
N ASP A 18 -0.10 -6.63 6.56
CA ASP A 18 -1.52 -6.81 6.27
C ASP A 18 -2.25 -5.47 6.19
N GLU A 19 -1.90 -4.55 7.05
CA GLU A 19 -2.53 -3.22 7.07
C GLU A 19 -2.19 -2.44 5.80
N VAL A 20 -0.93 -2.44 5.43
CA VAL A 20 -0.48 -1.71 4.24
C VAL A 20 -1.10 -2.30 2.99
N VAL A 21 -1.15 -3.62 2.89
CA VAL A 21 -1.75 -4.29 1.74
C VAL A 21 -3.23 -3.95 1.64
N ALA A 22 -3.96 -4.09 2.75
CA ALA A 22 -5.39 -3.81 2.75
C ALA A 22 -5.68 -2.35 2.38
N ALA A 23 -4.93 -1.42 2.96
CA ALA A 23 -5.10 0.00 2.67
C ALA A 23 -4.81 0.31 1.21
N THR A 24 -3.79 -0.32 0.65
CA THR A 24 -3.41 -0.08 -0.74
C THR A 24 -4.45 -0.62 -1.71
N ILE A 25 -4.99 -1.79 -1.43
CA ILE A 25 -6.02 -2.39 -2.26
C ILE A 25 -7.27 -1.49 -2.26
N GLU A 26 -7.68 -1.04 -1.09
CA GLU A 26 -8.83 -0.17 -0.97
C GLU A 26 -8.60 1.17 -1.67
N HIS A 27 -7.42 1.74 -1.49
CA HIS A 27 -7.06 3.00 -2.12
C HIS A 27 -7.13 2.89 -3.65
N GLY A 28 -6.52 1.84 -4.20
CA GLY A 28 -6.51 1.64 -5.63
C GLY A 28 -7.90 1.45 -6.19
N LEU A 29 -8.74 0.68 -5.50
CA LEU A 29 -10.09 0.41 -5.94
C LEU A 29 -10.97 1.65 -5.87
N THR A 30 -10.87 2.40 -4.79
CA THR A 30 -11.76 3.53 -4.53
C THR A 30 -11.38 4.78 -5.31
N LEU A 31 -10.09 5.10 -5.36
CA LEU A 31 -9.63 6.36 -5.96
C LEU A 31 -9.14 6.22 -7.39
N HIS A 32 -8.63 5.06 -7.74
CA HIS A 32 -8.08 4.84 -9.07
C HIS A 32 -8.86 3.82 -9.89
N ASN A 33 -9.89 3.24 -9.31
CA ASN A 33 -10.72 2.22 -9.94
C ASN A 33 -9.87 1.10 -10.53
N MET A 34 -8.84 0.69 -9.79
CA MET A 34 -7.91 -0.35 -10.21
C MET A 34 -7.96 -1.54 -9.25
N ALA A 35 -7.89 -2.73 -9.81
CA ALA A 35 -7.80 -3.93 -9.00
C ALA A 35 -6.33 -4.16 -8.65
N VAL A 36 -5.98 -3.94 -7.39
CA VAL A 36 -4.62 -4.15 -6.90
C VAL A 36 -4.59 -5.48 -6.16
N THR A 37 -3.61 -6.31 -6.47
CA THR A 37 -3.44 -7.58 -5.78
C THR A 37 -2.49 -7.41 -4.59
N ARG A 38 -2.53 -8.37 -3.67
CA ARG A 38 -1.60 -8.39 -2.54
C ARG A 38 -0.16 -8.35 -3.02
N GLU A 39 0.14 -9.12 -4.06
CA GLU A 39 1.49 -9.19 -4.60
C GLU A 39 1.94 -7.85 -5.16
N GLN A 40 1.05 -7.16 -5.85
CA GLN A 40 1.35 -5.84 -6.37
C GLN A 40 1.60 -4.84 -5.24
N ALA A 41 0.77 -4.89 -4.21
CA ALA A 41 0.94 -3.99 -3.07
C ALA A 41 2.28 -4.23 -2.37
N LEU A 42 2.65 -5.49 -2.17
CA LEU A 42 3.91 -5.82 -1.52
C LEU A 42 5.11 -5.39 -2.36
N SER A 43 4.97 -5.47 -3.68
CA SER A 43 6.03 -5.05 -4.58
C SER A 43 6.29 -3.55 -4.48
N MET A 44 5.28 -2.77 -4.12
CA MET A 44 5.40 -1.32 -3.97
C MET A 44 5.83 -0.90 -2.57
N ALA A 45 5.60 -1.75 -1.58
CA ALA A 45 5.90 -1.44 -0.19
C ALA A 45 7.39 -1.52 0.08
N GLN A 46 7.86 -0.69 1.02
CA GLN A 46 9.25 -0.67 1.42
C GLN A 46 9.33 -0.75 2.93
N PRO A 47 10.42 -1.31 3.48
CA PRO A 47 10.61 -1.33 4.92
C PRO A 47 10.68 0.09 5.46
N SER A 48 9.91 0.35 6.51
CA SER A 48 9.97 1.63 7.21
C SER A 48 11.13 1.58 8.20
N LYS A 49 11.72 2.74 8.47
CA LYS A 49 12.82 2.82 9.40
C LYS A 49 12.39 2.83 10.86
N ASP A 50 11.14 2.94 11.10
CA ASP A 50 10.65 2.99 12.49
C ASP A 50 10.67 1.64 13.15
#